data_46eb0992cd04999f1d31717d77b44c86
#
_entry.id   46eb0992cd04999f1d31717d77b44c86
#
_cell.length_a   1.000
_cell.length_b   1.000
_cell.length_c   1.000
_cell.angle_alpha   90.00
_cell.angle_beta   90.00
_cell.angle_gamma   90.00
#
_symmetry.space_group_name_H-M   'P 1'
#
loop_
_entity.id
_entity.type
_entity.pdbx_description
1 polymer ?
#
loop_
_entity_poly.entity_id
_entity_poly.type
_entity_poly.pdbx_seq_one_letter_code
_entity_poly.pdbx_strand_id
1 'polypeptide(L)'
;DRFGQGPEEYYTALHVEADFSKGEIYVNAHPKIVVYDFNGAYKRTIKYPSKITLPENIHHYDSDFLAIFNNSYWPTPEEKYAQKADLTPFYLINKQDGSLKEIDKRLQIKTPIHQAFKMVKGQNGYYSRLEGFNFPHILKNSNDLLLVNNGLDTLYSYKDNCLTPIILRTPSAHNMSVPKLIAPFAYTDDYFMFGIVPMDYEVGKKYYFDERMAPHYMLDRKSGEIYQIELYDSLLDSDFDVKDKRDAWNIFPHHNSINMHSKNQALGRYKTELLLEKLKEGKLKGKLQEIASQLKFDDNLVVAKFKFKKMEDYLLRNG
;
A
#
# COMPACT_ATOMS: atom_id res chain seq x y z
N ASP A 1 -23.22 12.58 -8.26
CA ASP A 1 -22.14 12.27 -9.19
C ASP A 1 -21.26 13.52 -9.35
N ARG A 2 -19.95 13.37 -9.17
CA ARG A 2 -19.00 14.52 -9.11
C ARG A 2 -18.00 14.46 -10.27
N PHE A 3 -18.42 13.91 -11.40
CA PHE A 3 -17.57 13.74 -12.56
C PHE A 3 -17.40 15.06 -13.34
N GLY A 4 -16.16 15.55 -13.47
CA GLY A 4 -15.88 16.79 -14.19
C GLY A 4 -14.58 17.49 -13.78
N GLN A 5 -14.43 18.76 -14.18
CA GLN A 5 -13.23 19.59 -13.92
C GLN A 5 -13.49 20.76 -12.96
N GLY A 6 -14.72 20.96 -12.54
CA GLY A 6 -15.08 22.00 -11.58
C GLY A 6 -14.31 21.87 -10.26
N PRO A 7 -14.33 22.89 -9.41
CA PRO A 7 -13.58 22.89 -8.16
C PRO A 7 -13.99 21.72 -7.25
N GLU A 8 -15.24 21.29 -7.28
CA GLU A 8 -15.78 20.18 -6.50
C GLU A 8 -15.86 18.85 -7.28
N GLU A 9 -15.41 18.81 -8.52
CA GLU A 9 -15.51 17.67 -9.41
C GLU A 9 -14.16 16.98 -9.62
N TYR A 10 -14.18 15.71 -10.03
CA TYR A 10 -12.98 14.96 -10.41
C TYR A 10 -13.33 13.83 -11.39
N TYR A 11 -12.37 13.43 -12.20
CA TYR A 11 -12.53 12.29 -13.11
C TYR A 11 -12.21 10.93 -12.46
N THR A 12 -11.22 10.93 -11.58
CA THR A 12 -10.74 9.70 -10.94
C THR A 12 -10.31 10.02 -9.52
N ALA A 13 -10.81 9.25 -8.58
CA ALA A 13 -10.29 9.23 -7.21
C ALA A 13 -9.15 8.21 -7.13
N LEU A 14 -7.93 8.70 -6.93
CA LEU A 14 -6.75 7.85 -6.76
C LEU A 14 -6.71 7.25 -5.35
N HIS A 15 -7.08 8.04 -4.36
CA HIS A 15 -7.12 7.65 -2.96
C HIS A 15 -8.12 8.52 -2.19
N VAL A 16 -8.69 7.95 -1.13
CA VAL A 16 -9.61 8.67 -0.23
C VAL A 16 -9.12 8.48 1.21
N GLU A 17 -8.99 9.58 1.93
CA GLU A 17 -8.59 9.60 3.33
C GLU A 17 -9.62 10.37 4.17
N ALA A 18 -9.93 9.87 5.36
CA ALA A 18 -10.88 10.49 6.29
C ALA A 18 -10.17 11.10 7.50
N ASP A 19 -10.51 12.32 7.84
CA ASP A 19 -10.13 12.97 9.10
C ASP A 19 -11.36 13.07 10.01
N PHE A 20 -11.47 12.10 10.91
CA PHE A 20 -12.61 12.03 11.85
C PHE A 20 -12.62 13.19 12.84
N SER A 21 -11.46 13.78 13.16
CA SER A 21 -11.37 14.91 14.09
C SER A 21 -11.96 16.18 13.50
N LYS A 22 -11.86 16.37 12.17
CA LYS A 22 -12.41 17.52 11.45
C LYS A 22 -13.73 17.22 10.75
N GLY A 23 -14.16 15.97 10.72
CA GLY A 23 -15.33 15.55 9.94
C GLY A 23 -15.13 15.78 8.43
N GLU A 24 -13.92 15.50 7.93
CA GLU A 24 -13.54 15.77 6.54
C GLU A 24 -13.10 14.52 5.80
N ILE A 25 -13.45 14.47 4.51
CA ILE A 25 -13.02 13.45 3.55
C ILE A 25 -12.15 14.15 2.50
N TYR A 26 -10.93 13.64 2.31
CA TYR A 26 -9.97 14.13 1.33
C TYR A 26 -9.93 13.15 0.17
N VAL A 27 -10.29 13.60 -1.03
CA VAL A 27 -10.27 12.80 -2.26
C VAL A 27 -9.05 13.23 -3.08
N ASN A 28 -8.03 12.36 -3.14
CA ASN A 28 -6.90 12.56 -4.04
C ASN A 28 -7.34 12.35 -5.49
N ALA A 29 -7.43 13.41 -6.23
CA ALA A 29 -7.93 13.43 -7.60
C ALA A 29 -7.02 14.33 -8.47
N HIS A 30 -5.75 13.91 -8.64
CA HIS A 30 -4.73 14.67 -9.36
C HIS A 30 -5.33 15.50 -10.52
N PRO A 31 -4.99 16.82 -10.64
CA PRO A 31 -3.91 17.56 -9.95
C PRO A 31 -4.34 18.29 -8.66
N LYS A 32 -5.31 17.77 -7.95
CA LYS A 32 -5.86 18.42 -6.76
C LYS A 32 -6.33 17.40 -5.72
N ILE A 33 -6.54 17.86 -4.49
CA ILE A 33 -7.31 17.15 -3.47
C ILE A 33 -8.63 17.88 -3.30
N VAL A 34 -9.75 17.18 -3.41
CA VAL A 34 -11.09 17.73 -3.16
C VAL A 34 -11.52 17.33 -1.75
N VAL A 35 -11.99 18.31 -0.98
CA VAL A 35 -12.37 18.11 0.42
C VAL A 35 -13.88 18.23 0.57
N TYR A 36 -14.48 17.21 1.18
CA TYR A 36 -15.89 17.16 1.52
C TYR A 36 -16.08 16.99 3.04
N ASP A 37 -17.25 17.29 3.55
CA ASP A 37 -17.67 16.81 4.86
C ASP A 37 -18.19 15.37 4.78
N PHE A 38 -18.55 14.77 5.93
CA PHE A 38 -19.07 13.39 5.98
C PHE A 38 -20.48 13.24 5.37
N ASN A 39 -21.19 14.33 5.10
CA ASN A 39 -22.47 14.32 4.38
C ASN A 39 -22.25 14.45 2.86
N GLY A 40 -21.01 14.58 2.41
CA GLY A 40 -20.67 14.76 1.00
C GLY A 40 -20.79 16.20 0.51
N ALA A 41 -20.98 17.21 1.39
CA ALA A 41 -20.96 18.61 1.00
C ALA A 41 -19.53 19.06 0.72
N TYR A 42 -19.33 19.75 -0.40
CA TYR A 42 -18.05 20.33 -0.79
C TYR A 42 -17.60 21.40 0.20
N LYS A 43 -16.34 21.35 0.61
CA LYS A 43 -15.72 22.34 1.50
C LYS A 43 -14.69 23.21 0.79
N ARG A 44 -13.74 22.61 0.12
CA ARG A 44 -12.65 23.30 -0.58
C ARG A 44 -11.87 22.37 -1.50
N THR A 45 -11.01 22.97 -2.30
CA THR A 45 -10.02 22.28 -3.13
C THR A 45 -8.62 22.72 -2.74
N ILE A 46 -7.73 21.75 -2.57
CA ILE A 46 -6.31 21.93 -2.33
C ILE A 46 -5.58 21.61 -3.62
N LYS A 47 -4.94 22.61 -4.23
CA LYS A 47 -4.15 22.39 -5.45
C LYS A 47 -2.78 21.83 -5.07
N TYR A 48 -2.32 20.85 -5.81
CA TYR A 48 -0.94 20.41 -5.68
C TYR A 48 0.02 21.48 -6.21
N PRO A 49 1.08 21.82 -5.47
CA PRO A 49 2.18 22.61 -6.02
C PRO A 49 2.83 21.89 -7.21
N SER A 50 3.40 22.65 -8.15
CA SER A 50 4.00 22.12 -9.39
C SER A 50 5.10 21.06 -9.19
N LYS A 51 5.69 21.03 -7.99
CA LYS A 51 6.66 20.02 -7.57
C LYS A 51 6.03 18.61 -7.41
N ILE A 52 4.74 18.53 -7.13
CA ILE A 52 4.00 17.27 -7.00
C ILE A 52 3.43 16.88 -8.36
N THR A 53 3.99 15.85 -8.96
CA THR A 53 3.64 15.43 -10.31
C THR A 53 2.74 14.19 -10.37
N LEU A 54 2.94 13.25 -9.46
CA LEU A 54 2.12 12.04 -9.39
C LEU A 54 1.95 11.58 -7.93
N PRO A 55 1.08 12.23 -7.15
CA PRO A 55 0.77 11.78 -5.79
C PRO A 55 -0.05 10.48 -5.86
N GLU A 56 0.46 9.41 -5.27
CA GLU A 56 -0.26 8.12 -5.27
C GLU A 56 -1.26 8.04 -4.12
N ASN A 57 -0.76 8.13 -2.90
CA ASN A 57 -1.57 7.99 -1.69
C ASN A 57 -1.45 9.25 -0.83
N ILE A 58 -2.54 9.57 -0.14
CA ILE A 58 -2.57 10.59 0.89
C ILE A 58 -2.98 9.95 2.21
N HIS A 59 -2.33 10.30 3.30
CA HIS A 59 -2.65 9.78 4.62
C HIS A 59 -2.77 10.90 5.63
N HIS A 60 -3.79 10.85 6.46
CA HIS A 60 -3.91 11.77 7.58
C HIS A 60 -2.69 11.62 8.49
N TYR A 61 -1.97 12.69 8.74
CA TYR A 61 -0.82 12.73 9.64
C TYR A 61 -1.19 13.37 10.98
N ASP A 62 -1.59 14.62 10.95
CA ASP A 62 -2.02 15.37 12.14
C ASP A 62 -3.19 16.34 11.81
N SER A 63 -3.48 17.28 12.71
CA SER A 63 -4.54 18.28 12.50
C SER A 63 -4.34 19.10 11.24
N ASP A 64 -3.10 19.38 10.83
CA ASP A 64 -2.76 20.37 9.81
C ASP A 64 -2.26 19.76 8.51
N PHE A 65 -1.74 18.52 8.56
CA PHE A 65 -1.06 17.92 7.44
C PHE A 65 -1.62 16.55 7.03
N LEU A 66 -1.54 16.30 5.72
CA LEU A 66 -1.58 14.97 5.12
C LEU A 66 -0.16 14.57 4.71
N ALA A 67 0.22 13.32 4.92
CA ALA A 67 1.43 12.76 4.36
C ALA A 67 1.15 12.25 2.94
N ILE A 68 2.04 12.54 2.00
CA ILE A 68 1.91 12.12 0.61
C ILE A 68 3.19 11.47 0.12
N PHE A 69 3.04 10.49 -0.76
CA PHE A 69 4.12 9.97 -1.58
C PHE A 69 3.99 10.54 -3.00
N ASN A 70 5.04 11.22 -3.45
CA ASN A 70 5.12 11.78 -4.79
C ASN A 70 5.95 10.86 -5.68
N ASN A 71 5.30 10.11 -6.55
CA ASN A 71 5.97 9.29 -7.55
C ASN A 71 6.38 10.15 -8.77
N SER A 72 7.25 11.14 -8.53
CA SER A 72 7.75 12.03 -9.60
C SER A 72 8.66 11.33 -10.59
N TYR A 73 9.05 10.12 -10.27
CA TYR A 73 9.95 9.33 -11.07
C TYR A 73 9.18 8.29 -11.89
N TRP A 74 8.87 8.63 -13.11
CA TRP A 74 8.47 7.66 -14.11
C TRP A 74 9.72 7.17 -14.84
N PRO A 75 9.98 5.85 -14.92
CA PRO A 75 11.14 5.35 -15.62
C PRO A 75 10.95 5.58 -17.12
N THR A 76 11.45 6.69 -17.62
CA THR A 76 11.75 6.78 -19.03
C THR A 76 13.19 6.32 -19.23
N PRO A 77 13.47 5.52 -20.25
CA PRO A 77 14.80 5.02 -20.51
C PRO A 77 15.81 6.09 -20.93
N GLU A 78 15.35 7.30 -21.15
CA GLU A 78 16.19 8.42 -21.50
C GLU A 78 16.65 9.13 -20.23
N GLU A 79 17.95 9.10 -19.95
CA GLU A 79 18.61 9.78 -18.84
C GLU A 79 18.23 11.27 -18.71
N LYS A 80 17.71 11.88 -19.78
CA LYS A 80 17.23 13.26 -19.79
C LYS A 80 16.15 13.58 -18.77
N TYR A 81 15.33 12.62 -18.39
CA TYR A 81 14.26 12.83 -17.39
C TYR A 81 14.70 12.47 -15.99
N ALA A 82 15.67 11.57 -15.83
CA ALA A 82 16.22 11.20 -14.53
C ALA A 82 16.89 12.40 -13.80
N GLN A 83 17.46 13.33 -14.56
CA GLN A 83 18.18 14.49 -14.00
C GLN A 83 17.24 15.61 -13.49
N LYS A 84 15.96 15.59 -13.79
CA LYS A 84 14.97 16.61 -13.36
C LYS A 84 13.98 16.11 -12.32
N ALA A 85 14.04 14.84 -11.96
CA ALA A 85 13.14 14.29 -10.96
C ALA A 85 13.50 14.84 -9.58
N ASP A 86 12.52 15.34 -8.88
CA ASP A 86 12.64 15.59 -7.45
C ASP A 86 12.79 14.26 -6.75
N LEU A 87 13.98 14.03 -6.23
CA LEU A 87 14.32 12.78 -5.55
C LEU A 87 13.82 12.72 -4.10
N THR A 88 13.04 13.68 -3.66
CA THR A 88 12.35 13.66 -2.38
C THR A 88 10.96 13.06 -2.57
N PRO A 89 10.72 11.80 -2.17
CA PRO A 89 9.44 11.15 -2.47
C PRO A 89 8.34 11.44 -1.45
N PHE A 90 8.69 11.90 -0.24
CA PHE A 90 7.76 12.05 0.87
C PHE A 90 7.61 13.48 1.33
N TYR A 91 6.36 13.96 1.38
CA TYR A 91 6.02 15.30 1.81
C TYR A 91 4.86 15.29 2.80
N LEU A 92 4.79 16.35 3.61
CA LEU A 92 3.57 16.77 4.26
C LEU A 92 2.94 17.89 3.44
N ILE A 93 1.65 17.78 3.14
CA ILE A 93 0.86 18.83 2.48
C ILE A 93 -0.13 19.43 3.48
N ASN A 94 -0.13 20.75 3.58
CA ASN A 94 -1.03 21.44 4.49
C ASN A 94 -2.47 21.30 3.99
N LYS A 95 -3.38 20.96 4.91
CA LYS A 95 -4.80 20.70 4.64
C LYS A 95 -5.61 21.95 4.27
N GLN A 96 -5.08 23.15 4.50
CA GLN A 96 -5.77 24.41 4.21
C GLN A 96 -5.29 25.02 2.89
N ASP A 97 -3.98 25.22 2.75
CA ASP A 97 -3.40 26.00 1.65
C ASP A 97 -2.59 25.16 0.64
N GLY A 98 -2.35 23.89 0.93
CA GLY A 98 -1.59 23.00 0.06
C GLY A 98 -0.09 23.23 0.08
N SER A 99 0.43 24.05 1.00
CA SER A 99 1.88 24.24 1.17
C SER A 99 2.57 22.94 1.52
N LEU A 100 3.81 22.75 1.02
CA LEU A 100 4.58 21.52 1.21
C LEU A 100 5.66 21.70 2.27
N LYS A 101 5.82 20.67 3.08
CA LYS A 101 6.96 20.48 3.98
C LYS A 101 7.64 19.16 3.65
N GLU A 102 8.95 19.18 3.40
CA GLU A 102 9.75 17.95 3.32
C GLU A 102 9.80 17.29 4.69
N ILE A 103 9.65 15.97 4.71
CA ILE A 103 9.69 15.23 5.97
C ILE A 103 11.12 15.24 6.54
N ASP A 104 12.09 14.76 5.75
CA ASP A 104 13.51 14.70 6.17
C ASP A 104 14.41 14.49 4.96
N LYS A 105 15.60 15.14 4.99
CA LYS A 105 16.61 15.00 3.92
C LYS A 105 17.18 13.57 3.81
N ARG A 106 17.10 12.77 4.86
CA ARG A 106 17.51 11.35 4.83
C ARG A 106 16.64 10.51 3.89
N LEU A 107 15.47 11.00 3.53
CA LEU A 107 14.56 10.35 2.59
C LEU A 107 14.84 10.71 1.12
N GLN A 108 15.87 11.52 0.85
CA GLN A 108 16.27 11.81 -0.53
C GLN A 108 16.89 10.57 -1.17
N ILE A 109 16.39 10.22 -2.35
CA ILE A 109 16.84 9.06 -3.12
C ILE A 109 17.96 9.51 -4.05
N LYS A 110 19.14 8.94 -3.93
CA LYS A 110 20.27 9.22 -4.83
C LYS A 110 20.11 8.53 -6.19
N THR A 111 19.70 7.28 -6.15
CA THR A 111 19.43 6.45 -7.33
C THR A 111 18.12 5.75 -7.14
N PRO A 112 17.11 6.04 -7.94
CA PRO A 112 15.82 5.37 -7.83
C PRO A 112 15.94 3.89 -8.18
N ILE A 113 15.30 3.06 -7.37
CA ILE A 113 14.98 1.68 -7.76
C ILE A 113 13.50 1.67 -8.05
N HIS A 114 13.18 1.47 -9.34
CA HIS A 114 11.77 1.40 -9.71
C HIS A 114 11.13 0.18 -9.09
N GLN A 115 9.91 0.42 -8.64
CA GLN A 115 9.08 -0.68 -8.21
C GLN A 115 8.95 -1.68 -9.34
N ALA A 116 9.31 -2.86 -9.03
CA ALA A 116 8.94 -4.14 -9.58
C ALA A 116 8.36 -4.17 -11.01
N PHE A 117 8.73 -3.25 -11.90
CA PHE A 117 8.40 -3.36 -13.31
C PHE A 117 9.59 -3.05 -14.20
N LYS A 118 9.63 -3.70 -15.32
CA LYS A 118 10.63 -3.50 -16.37
C LYS A 118 9.97 -2.78 -17.54
N MET A 119 10.59 -1.70 -17.99
CA MET A 119 10.20 -1.06 -19.23
C MET A 119 10.88 -1.75 -20.41
N VAL A 120 10.12 -2.10 -21.42
CA VAL A 120 10.64 -2.71 -22.65
C VAL A 120 10.32 -1.82 -23.83
N LYS A 121 11.34 -1.50 -24.61
CA LYS A 121 11.19 -0.77 -25.85
C LYS A 121 10.58 -1.70 -26.90
N GLY A 122 9.37 -1.38 -27.36
CA GLY A 122 8.72 -2.09 -28.46
C GLY A 122 9.35 -1.77 -29.81
N GLN A 123 9.02 -2.55 -30.82
CA GLN A 123 9.51 -2.37 -32.20
C GLN A 123 9.13 -1.00 -32.80
N ASN A 124 8.04 -0.41 -32.33
CA ASN A 124 7.55 0.91 -32.73
C ASN A 124 8.26 2.07 -32.01
N GLY A 125 9.29 1.78 -31.21
CA GLY A 125 10.03 2.78 -30.44
C GLY A 125 9.35 3.23 -29.15
N TYR A 126 8.11 2.84 -28.88
CA TYR A 126 7.43 3.13 -27.63
C TYR A 126 7.83 2.14 -26.54
N TYR A 127 7.84 2.62 -25.29
CA TYR A 127 8.09 1.76 -24.15
C TYR A 127 6.78 1.22 -23.61
N SER A 128 6.73 -0.09 -23.43
CA SER A 128 5.65 -0.76 -22.70
C SER A 128 6.12 -1.19 -21.33
N ARG A 129 5.24 -1.02 -20.37
CA ARG A 129 5.41 -1.56 -19.02
C ARG A 129 5.24 -3.07 -19.09
N LEU A 130 6.26 -3.82 -18.70
CA LEU A 130 6.08 -5.21 -18.31
C LEU A 130 5.44 -5.26 -16.94
N GLU A 131 4.67 -6.30 -16.69
CA GLU A 131 3.96 -6.51 -15.41
C GLU A 131 4.87 -6.23 -14.22
N GLY A 132 4.39 -5.44 -13.30
CA GLY A 132 5.10 -5.04 -12.10
C GLY A 132 4.15 -4.93 -10.93
N PHE A 133 4.71 -4.92 -9.76
CA PHE A 133 3.98 -4.81 -8.51
C PHE A 133 4.03 -3.38 -8.02
N ASN A 134 2.90 -2.83 -7.63
CA ASN A 134 2.85 -1.59 -6.88
C ASN A 134 2.81 -1.94 -5.40
N PHE A 135 3.78 -1.46 -4.66
CA PHE A 135 3.78 -1.56 -3.21
C PHE A 135 3.29 -0.25 -2.61
N PRO A 136 2.58 -0.29 -1.49
CA PRO A 136 2.28 0.93 -0.77
C PRO A 136 3.60 1.57 -0.28
N HIS A 137 3.73 2.87 -0.51
CA HIS A 137 4.89 3.64 -0.08
C HIS A 137 4.73 4.23 1.31
N ILE A 138 3.49 4.44 1.71
CA ILE A 138 3.13 4.86 3.06
C ILE A 138 2.12 3.85 3.59
N LEU A 139 2.44 3.24 4.73
CA LEU A 139 1.48 2.48 5.52
C LEU A 139 1.26 3.23 6.83
N LYS A 140 0.01 3.24 7.27
CA LYS A 140 -0.39 3.93 8.49
C LYS A 140 -0.92 2.91 9.50
N ASN A 141 -0.51 3.06 10.74
CA ASN A 141 -1.17 2.43 11.88
C ASN A 141 -1.83 3.51 12.77
N SER A 142 -2.19 3.17 14.00
CA SER A 142 -2.82 4.14 14.91
C SER A 142 -1.87 5.24 15.41
N ASN A 143 -0.56 5.04 15.33
CA ASN A 143 0.42 5.86 16.01
C ASN A 143 1.43 6.55 15.10
N ASP A 144 1.78 5.93 13.96
CA ASP A 144 2.85 6.39 13.08
C ASP A 144 2.63 6.00 11.62
N LEU A 145 3.48 6.54 10.76
CA LEU A 145 3.56 6.18 9.34
C LEU A 145 4.83 5.37 9.10
N LEU A 146 4.74 4.27 8.38
CA LEU A 146 5.88 3.59 7.81
C LEU A 146 6.13 4.15 6.40
N LEU A 147 7.34 4.66 6.17
CA LEU A 147 7.77 5.22 4.89
C LEU A 147 8.65 4.19 4.17
N VAL A 148 8.19 3.75 3.01
CA VAL A 148 8.83 2.68 2.24
C VAL A 148 9.22 3.18 0.86
N ASN A 149 10.50 3.17 0.55
CA ASN A 149 10.99 3.35 -0.81
C ASN A 149 12.20 2.46 -1.04
N ASN A 150 12.13 1.65 -2.08
CA ASN A 150 13.19 0.67 -2.36
C ASN A 150 14.50 1.28 -2.89
N GLY A 151 14.51 2.56 -3.25
CA GLY A 151 15.71 3.34 -3.51
C GLY A 151 16.48 3.74 -2.25
N LEU A 152 15.85 3.58 -1.08
CA LEU A 152 16.47 3.72 0.23
C LEU A 152 16.78 2.34 0.80
N ASP A 153 17.93 2.19 1.45
CA ASP A 153 18.26 0.94 2.13
C ASP A 153 17.64 0.82 3.52
N THR A 154 17.11 1.94 4.03
CA THR A 154 16.46 2.00 5.34
C THR A 154 14.98 2.33 5.19
N LEU A 155 14.14 1.55 5.83
CA LEU A 155 12.72 1.86 6.03
C LEU A 155 12.58 2.62 7.35
N TYR A 156 11.74 3.63 7.34
CA TYR A 156 11.57 4.53 8.47
C TYR A 156 10.13 4.58 8.97
N SER A 157 9.98 4.64 10.29
CA SER A 157 8.76 5.11 10.93
C SER A 157 8.83 6.63 11.10
N TYR A 158 7.71 7.31 10.88
CA TYR A 158 7.59 8.74 11.06
C TYR A 158 6.44 9.08 12.00
N LYS A 159 6.79 9.71 13.12
CA LYS A 159 5.84 10.09 14.17
C LYS A 159 6.33 11.36 14.87
N ASP A 160 5.42 12.28 15.19
CA ASP A 160 5.71 13.50 15.97
C ASP A 160 6.90 14.28 15.42
N ASN A 161 6.99 14.40 14.08
CA ASN A 161 8.11 14.99 13.34
C ASN A 161 9.48 14.29 13.58
N CYS A 162 9.46 13.07 14.09
CA CYS A 162 10.67 12.26 14.30
C CYS A 162 10.72 11.09 13.31
N LEU A 163 11.85 10.94 12.61
CA LEU A 163 12.13 9.85 11.68
C LEU A 163 13.01 8.80 12.36
N THR A 164 12.45 7.60 12.58
CA THR A 164 13.12 6.50 13.27
C THR A 164 13.38 5.33 12.30
N PRO A 165 14.62 4.80 12.17
CA PRO A 165 14.88 3.64 11.34
C PRO A 165 14.22 2.39 11.92
N ILE A 166 13.58 1.59 11.06
CA ILE A 166 12.90 0.33 11.43
C ILE A 166 13.63 -0.89 10.88
N ILE A 167 13.99 -0.86 9.61
CA ILE A 167 14.75 -1.93 8.96
C ILE A 167 15.88 -1.32 8.15
N LEU A 168 17.09 -1.84 8.31
CA LEU A 168 18.23 -1.58 7.45
C LEU A 168 18.47 -2.81 6.56
N ARG A 169 18.42 -2.61 5.26
CA ARG A 169 18.73 -3.65 4.27
C ARG A 169 20.22 -3.72 4.01
N THR A 170 20.80 -4.90 4.21
CA THR A 170 22.20 -5.20 3.95
C THR A 170 22.34 -6.50 3.16
N PRO A 171 23.03 -6.52 2.01
CA PRO A 171 23.62 -5.38 1.32
C PRO A 171 22.60 -4.41 0.74
N SER A 172 23.07 -3.22 0.31
CA SER A 172 22.24 -2.27 -0.43
C SER A 172 21.67 -2.92 -1.69
N ALA A 173 20.40 -2.60 -2.00
CA ALA A 173 19.77 -3.10 -3.22
C ALA A 173 20.51 -2.66 -4.49
N HIS A 174 21.18 -1.52 -4.45
CA HIS A 174 22.01 -1.01 -5.55
C HIS A 174 23.28 -1.85 -5.79
N ASN A 175 23.71 -2.63 -4.80
CA ASN A 175 24.89 -3.49 -4.88
C ASN A 175 24.56 -4.95 -5.16
N MET A 176 23.28 -5.28 -5.30
CA MET A 176 22.83 -6.64 -5.61
C MET A 176 22.83 -6.84 -7.14
N SER A 177 23.27 -8.01 -7.62
CA SER A 177 23.15 -8.40 -9.03
C SER A 177 21.67 -8.46 -9.48
N VAL A 178 20.81 -8.94 -8.62
CA VAL A 178 19.36 -8.85 -8.74
C VAL A 178 18.85 -8.14 -7.50
N PRO A 179 18.40 -6.88 -7.61
CA PRO A 179 17.86 -6.15 -6.47
C PRO A 179 16.68 -6.90 -5.84
N LYS A 180 16.69 -6.98 -4.51
CA LYS A 180 15.58 -7.55 -3.74
C LYS A 180 14.81 -6.41 -3.06
N LEU A 181 13.53 -6.31 -3.40
CA LEU A 181 12.65 -5.27 -2.90
C LEU A 181 11.91 -5.73 -1.66
N ILE A 182 11.75 -4.84 -0.69
CA ILE A 182 10.85 -5.06 0.43
C ILE A 182 9.45 -4.67 -0.01
N ALA A 183 8.53 -5.63 0.05
CA ALA A 183 7.13 -5.50 -0.35
C ALA A 183 6.25 -5.51 0.92
N PRO A 184 5.88 -4.34 1.45
CA PRO A 184 5.07 -4.25 2.66
C PRO A 184 3.62 -4.66 2.36
N PHE A 185 2.99 -5.35 3.29
CA PHE A 185 1.57 -5.67 3.17
C PHE A 185 0.75 -5.46 4.45
N ALA A 186 1.39 -5.39 5.63
CA ALA A 186 0.70 -5.05 6.86
C ALA A 186 1.60 -4.28 7.82
N TYR A 187 1.07 -3.23 8.44
CA TYR A 187 1.77 -2.42 9.42
C TYR A 187 0.85 -2.09 10.59
N THR A 188 1.13 -2.67 11.74
CA THR A 188 0.36 -2.51 12.96
C THR A 188 1.19 -1.84 14.05
N ASP A 189 0.62 -1.61 15.22
CA ASP A 189 1.36 -1.09 16.36
C ASP A 189 2.46 -2.06 16.83
N ASP A 190 2.19 -3.38 16.73
CA ASP A 190 3.09 -4.41 17.22
C ASP A 190 3.95 -5.05 16.11
N TYR A 191 3.46 -5.09 14.86
CA TYR A 191 4.10 -5.87 13.79
C TYR A 191 4.21 -5.10 12.48
N PHE A 192 5.29 -5.39 11.74
CA PHE A 192 5.40 -5.05 10.34
C PHE A 192 5.59 -6.34 9.53
N MET A 193 4.69 -6.59 8.57
CA MET A 193 4.70 -7.77 7.73
C MET A 193 5.05 -7.41 6.30
N PHE A 194 5.96 -8.17 5.69
CA PHE A 194 6.47 -7.90 4.35
C PHE A 194 6.94 -9.17 3.65
N GLY A 195 7.00 -9.11 2.33
CA GLY A 195 7.69 -10.08 1.50
C GLY A 195 8.98 -9.52 0.91
N ILE A 196 9.80 -10.39 0.32
CA ILE A 196 10.99 -10.01 -0.42
C ILE A 196 10.79 -10.38 -1.89
N VAL A 197 10.79 -9.39 -2.77
CA VAL A 197 10.55 -9.59 -4.21
C VAL A 197 11.83 -9.34 -4.99
N PRO A 198 12.38 -10.34 -5.69
CA PRO A 198 13.53 -10.15 -6.57
C PRO A 198 13.11 -9.46 -7.87
N MET A 199 13.96 -8.57 -8.39
CA MET A 199 13.76 -7.86 -9.66
C MET A 199 14.36 -8.63 -10.86
N ASP A 200 14.00 -9.89 -11.04
CA ASP A 200 14.51 -10.79 -12.09
C ASP A 200 13.46 -11.03 -13.19
N TYR A 201 12.84 -9.96 -13.68
CA TYR A 201 11.76 -10.06 -14.67
C TYR A 201 12.22 -10.56 -16.03
N GLU A 202 11.50 -11.53 -16.56
CA GLU A 202 11.66 -12.05 -17.91
C GLU A 202 10.54 -11.53 -18.82
N VAL A 203 10.89 -11.16 -20.05
CA VAL A 203 9.91 -10.69 -21.05
C VAL A 203 8.97 -11.82 -21.44
N GLY A 204 7.67 -11.55 -21.40
CA GLY A 204 6.63 -12.51 -21.79
C GLY A 204 6.22 -13.51 -20.71
N LYS A 205 6.88 -13.49 -19.54
CA LYS A 205 6.48 -14.30 -18.40
C LYS A 205 5.51 -13.54 -17.51
N LYS A 206 4.37 -14.15 -17.20
CA LYS A 206 3.47 -13.62 -16.19
C LYS A 206 4.01 -13.90 -14.80
N TYR A 207 3.99 -12.89 -13.96
CA TYR A 207 4.38 -13.02 -12.56
C TYR A 207 3.16 -12.76 -11.68
N TYR A 208 2.96 -13.64 -10.72
CA TYR A 208 1.94 -13.47 -9.71
C TYR A 208 2.60 -12.94 -8.44
N PHE A 209 1.98 -11.95 -7.86
CA PHE A 209 2.53 -11.22 -6.72
C PHE A 209 2.85 -12.16 -5.56
N ASP A 210 1.93 -13.05 -5.23
CA ASP A 210 2.04 -13.95 -4.09
C ASP A 210 3.20 -14.94 -4.21
N GLU A 211 3.39 -15.51 -5.42
CA GLU A 211 4.51 -16.43 -5.68
C GLU A 211 5.87 -15.74 -5.52
N ARG A 212 5.92 -14.43 -5.75
CA ARG A 212 7.17 -13.68 -5.67
C ARG A 212 7.43 -13.05 -4.32
N MET A 213 6.39 -12.84 -3.52
CA MET A 213 6.54 -12.33 -2.16
C MET A 213 6.90 -13.39 -1.13
N ALA A 214 6.79 -14.68 -1.48
CA ALA A 214 7.20 -15.74 -0.58
C ALA A 214 8.73 -15.88 -0.53
N PRO A 215 9.33 -16.13 0.63
CA PRO A 215 8.69 -16.26 1.94
C PRO A 215 8.24 -14.91 2.51
N HIS A 216 7.24 -14.96 3.38
CA HIS A 216 6.76 -13.82 4.13
C HIS A 216 7.52 -13.65 5.44
N TYR A 217 7.67 -12.41 5.87
CA TYR A 217 8.37 -12.05 7.09
C TYR A 217 7.53 -11.13 7.97
N MET A 218 7.77 -11.22 9.26
CA MET A 218 7.18 -10.36 10.26
C MET A 218 8.28 -9.81 11.17
N LEU A 219 8.38 -8.50 11.27
CA LEU A 219 9.17 -7.81 12.28
C LEU A 219 8.26 -7.58 13.50
N ASP A 220 8.65 -8.10 14.66
CA ASP A 220 8.11 -7.68 15.94
C ASP A 220 8.74 -6.32 16.30
N ARG A 221 7.92 -5.28 16.36
CA ARG A 221 8.38 -3.90 16.58
C ARG A 221 8.86 -3.65 18.00
N LYS A 222 8.46 -4.49 18.95
CA LYS A 222 8.84 -4.37 20.35
C LYS A 222 10.21 -5.01 20.63
N SER A 223 10.45 -6.21 20.11
CA SER A 223 11.73 -6.92 20.29
C SER A 223 12.76 -6.54 19.22
N GLY A 224 12.32 -6.09 18.04
CA GLY A 224 13.17 -5.86 16.86
C GLY A 224 13.53 -7.14 16.12
N GLU A 225 12.96 -8.28 16.50
CA GLU A 225 13.23 -9.58 15.87
C GLU A 225 12.41 -9.78 14.60
N ILE A 226 13.00 -10.45 13.61
CA ILE A 226 12.36 -10.78 12.34
C ILE A 226 12.14 -12.28 12.28
N TYR A 227 10.90 -12.68 12.01
CA TYR A 227 10.47 -14.05 11.86
C TYR A 227 10.04 -14.32 10.43
N GLN A 228 10.36 -15.51 9.92
CA GLN A 228 9.67 -16.02 8.74
C GLN A 228 8.31 -16.55 9.18
N ILE A 229 7.25 -16.20 8.45
CA ILE A 229 5.88 -16.56 8.81
C ILE A 229 5.16 -17.24 7.65
N GLU A 230 4.18 -18.04 8.00
CA GLU A 230 3.15 -18.53 7.10
C GLU A 230 1.86 -17.79 7.37
N LEU A 231 1.10 -17.50 6.31
CA LEU A 231 -0.16 -16.80 6.41
C LEU A 231 -1.29 -17.81 6.29
N TYR A 232 -2.23 -17.74 7.24
CA TYR A 232 -3.38 -18.63 7.28
C TYR A 232 -4.69 -17.83 7.38
N ASP A 233 -5.64 -18.09 6.47
CA ASP A 233 -6.97 -17.51 6.53
C ASP A 233 -7.91 -18.43 7.31
N SER A 234 -8.13 -18.10 8.57
CA SER A 234 -9.00 -18.86 9.46
C SER A 234 -10.49 -18.79 9.08
N LEU A 235 -10.89 -17.85 8.22
CA LEU A 235 -12.29 -17.72 7.77
C LEU A 235 -12.58 -18.63 6.57
N LEU A 236 -11.59 -18.85 5.71
CA LEU A 236 -11.68 -19.77 4.58
C LEU A 236 -11.18 -21.18 4.92
N ASP A 237 -10.64 -21.38 6.14
CA ASP A 237 -10.03 -22.65 6.58
C ASP A 237 -8.99 -23.15 5.56
N SER A 238 -8.20 -22.24 5.04
CA SER A 238 -7.19 -22.51 4.04
C SER A 238 -5.88 -21.84 4.42
N ASP A 239 -4.78 -22.56 4.20
CA ASP A 239 -3.51 -21.89 4.05
C ASP A 239 -3.69 -20.83 2.95
N PHE A 240 -3.03 -19.69 3.10
CA PHE A 240 -2.88 -18.79 1.97
C PHE A 240 -2.09 -19.55 0.91
N ASP A 241 -2.75 -20.54 0.30
CA ASP A 241 -2.12 -21.35 -0.72
C ASP A 241 -1.96 -20.44 -1.93
N VAL A 242 -0.70 -20.10 -2.16
CA VAL A 242 -0.20 -19.39 -3.34
C VAL A 242 -0.69 -20.04 -4.66
N LYS A 243 -1.23 -21.24 -4.60
CA LYS A 243 -1.79 -21.95 -5.76
C LYS A 243 -3.15 -21.43 -6.19
N ASP A 244 -3.98 -20.89 -5.30
CA ASP A 244 -5.22 -20.21 -5.72
C ASP A 244 -4.98 -18.71 -5.81
N LYS A 245 -4.32 -18.34 -6.90
CA LYS A 245 -3.84 -17.00 -7.25
C LYS A 245 -4.89 -15.88 -7.23
N ARG A 246 -6.16 -16.25 -7.10
CA ARG A 246 -7.30 -15.31 -7.04
C ARG A 246 -7.64 -14.90 -5.61
N ASP A 247 -7.29 -15.72 -4.62
CA ASP A 247 -7.76 -15.57 -3.25
C ASP A 247 -6.85 -14.67 -2.41
N ALA A 248 -5.55 -14.75 -2.56
CA ALA A 248 -4.58 -13.91 -1.84
C ALA A 248 -4.69 -12.41 -2.18
N TRP A 249 -5.17 -12.06 -3.37
CA TRP A 249 -5.43 -10.69 -3.78
C TRP A 249 -6.58 -10.00 -3.02
N ASN A 250 -7.40 -10.75 -2.31
CA ASN A 250 -8.61 -10.23 -1.69
C ASN A 250 -8.41 -9.79 -0.24
N ILE A 251 -7.35 -10.26 0.41
CA ILE A 251 -7.14 -10.02 1.85
C ILE A 251 -6.08 -8.96 2.09
N PHE A 252 -5.04 -8.92 1.26
CA PHE A 252 -4.03 -7.87 1.36
C PHE A 252 -4.26 -6.79 0.31
N PRO A 253 -4.37 -5.55 0.72
CA PRO A 253 -4.75 -4.43 -0.15
C PRO A 253 -3.60 -4.08 -1.10
N HIS A 254 -3.69 -4.56 -2.34
CA HIS A 254 -2.69 -4.22 -3.34
C HIS A 254 -2.87 -2.87 -4.00
N HIS A 255 -4.00 -2.25 -3.95
CA HIS A 255 -4.19 -1.02 -4.71
C HIS A 255 -5.01 0.10 -4.08
N ASN A 256 -5.70 -0.11 -3.01
CA ASN A 256 -6.39 0.99 -2.34
C ASN A 256 -6.64 0.63 -0.89
N SER A 257 -5.66 0.97 -0.06
CA SER A 257 -5.85 1.33 1.34
C SER A 257 -6.94 0.55 2.09
N ILE A 258 -6.57 -0.60 2.59
CA ILE A 258 -7.16 -0.95 3.85
C ILE A 258 -6.35 -0.21 4.89
N ASN A 259 -6.94 0.86 5.38
CA ASN A 259 -6.40 1.54 6.53
C ASN A 259 -6.34 0.54 7.66
N MET A 260 -5.15 0.24 8.13
CA MET A 260 -4.92 -0.55 9.33
C MET A 260 -5.46 0.26 10.49
N HIS A 261 -6.71 0.03 10.84
CA HIS A 261 -7.35 0.71 11.95
C HIS A 261 -6.98 0.03 13.25
N SER A 262 -6.13 0.69 14.04
CA SER A 262 -5.85 0.37 15.44
C SER A 262 -5.19 -0.99 15.72
N LYS A 263 -4.51 -1.02 16.86
CA LYS A 263 -3.82 -2.15 17.51
C LYS A 263 -4.15 -3.53 16.94
N ASN A 264 -3.28 -4.01 16.01
CA ASN A 264 -3.34 -5.37 15.47
C ASN A 264 -4.62 -5.78 14.74
N GLN A 265 -5.28 -4.82 14.08
CA GLN A 265 -6.48 -5.08 13.29
C GLN A 265 -6.28 -4.61 11.86
N ALA A 266 -6.77 -5.39 10.91
CA ALA A 266 -6.84 -5.06 9.50
C ALA A 266 -8.27 -5.27 8.98
N LEU A 267 -8.62 -4.55 7.92
CA LEU A 267 -9.84 -4.81 7.16
C LEU A 267 -9.45 -5.58 5.89
N GLY A 268 -10.12 -6.65 5.61
CA GLY A 268 -10.04 -7.38 4.37
C GLY A 268 -11.37 -7.34 3.63
N ARG A 269 -11.34 -7.70 2.38
CA ARG A 269 -12.56 -7.78 1.55
C ARG A 269 -12.57 -9.09 0.76
N TYR A 270 -13.72 -9.72 0.75
CA TYR A 270 -13.96 -10.89 -0.08
C TYR A 270 -14.85 -10.53 -1.25
N LYS A 271 -14.50 -10.99 -2.43
CA LYS A 271 -15.38 -10.90 -3.59
C LYS A 271 -16.56 -11.84 -3.40
N THR A 272 -17.73 -11.37 -3.78
CA THR A 272 -18.98 -12.16 -3.69
C THR A 272 -18.88 -13.45 -4.49
N GLU A 273 -18.29 -13.40 -5.70
CA GLU A 273 -18.13 -14.59 -6.55
C GLU A 273 -17.29 -15.66 -5.86
N LEU A 274 -16.20 -15.26 -5.20
CA LEU A 274 -15.33 -16.16 -4.45
C LEU A 274 -16.10 -16.85 -3.31
N LEU A 275 -16.83 -16.07 -2.51
CA LEU A 275 -17.60 -16.63 -1.40
C LEU A 275 -18.67 -17.61 -1.89
N LEU A 276 -19.35 -17.31 -2.99
CA LEU A 276 -20.33 -18.22 -3.59
C LEU A 276 -19.69 -19.50 -4.13
N GLU A 277 -18.49 -19.42 -4.71
CA GLU A 277 -17.71 -20.58 -5.16
C GLU A 277 -17.33 -21.46 -3.96
N LYS A 278 -16.72 -20.86 -2.91
CA LYS A 278 -16.33 -21.58 -1.69
C LYS A 278 -17.50 -22.15 -0.92
N LEU A 279 -18.66 -21.50 -0.96
CA LEU A 279 -19.92 -22.05 -0.40
C LEU A 279 -20.35 -23.33 -1.13
N LYS A 280 -20.33 -23.31 -2.48
CA LYS A 280 -20.65 -24.50 -3.29
C LYS A 280 -19.70 -25.67 -3.06
N GLU A 281 -18.42 -25.35 -2.79
CA GLU A 281 -17.38 -26.34 -2.46
C GLU A 281 -17.49 -26.88 -1.02
N GLY A 282 -18.38 -26.32 -0.19
CA GLY A 282 -18.53 -26.71 1.21
C GLY A 282 -17.36 -26.26 2.11
N LYS A 283 -16.57 -25.28 1.65
CA LYS A 283 -15.36 -24.81 2.34
C LYS A 283 -15.59 -23.67 3.33
N LEU A 284 -16.78 -23.08 3.36
CA LEU A 284 -17.10 -22.04 4.31
C LEU A 284 -17.72 -22.61 5.58
N LYS A 285 -17.39 -21.97 6.72
CA LYS A 285 -17.90 -22.34 8.04
C LYS A 285 -18.38 -21.11 8.80
N GLY A 286 -19.24 -21.35 9.80
CA GLY A 286 -19.70 -20.34 10.75
C GLY A 286 -20.35 -19.12 10.08
N LYS A 287 -20.07 -17.95 10.61
CA LYS A 287 -20.72 -16.69 10.18
C LYS A 287 -20.47 -16.35 8.71
N LEU A 288 -19.33 -16.72 8.16
CA LEU A 288 -19.02 -16.45 6.75
C LEU A 288 -19.88 -17.32 5.82
N GLN A 289 -20.16 -18.57 6.21
CA GLN A 289 -21.08 -19.45 5.50
C GLN A 289 -22.53 -18.89 5.53
N GLU A 290 -22.97 -18.40 6.68
CA GLU A 290 -24.29 -17.75 6.81
C GLU A 290 -24.41 -16.54 5.90
N ILE A 291 -23.39 -15.66 5.91
CA ILE A 291 -23.35 -14.48 5.03
C ILE A 291 -23.38 -14.91 3.57
N ALA A 292 -22.49 -15.83 3.18
CA ALA A 292 -22.38 -16.29 1.80
C ALA A 292 -23.68 -16.94 1.28
N SER A 293 -24.44 -17.63 2.15
CA SER A 293 -25.73 -18.24 1.77
C SER A 293 -26.81 -17.23 1.43
N GLN A 294 -26.65 -15.96 1.82
CA GLN A 294 -27.59 -14.88 1.55
C GLN A 294 -27.15 -13.98 0.38
N LEU A 295 -25.91 -14.14 -0.10
CA LEU A 295 -25.37 -13.33 -1.19
C LEU A 295 -25.95 -13.74 -2.55
N LYS A 296 -26.13 -12.72 -3.41
CA LYS A 296 -26.37 -12.87 -4.85
C LYS A 296 -25.11 -12.53 -5.61
N PHE A 297 -25.01 -13.01 -6.85
CA PHE A 297 -23.81 -12.85 -7.68
C PHE A 297 -23.42 -11.37 -7.95
N ASP A 298 -24.39 -10.49 -7.95
CA ASP A 298 -24.25 -9.05 -8.19
C ASP A 298 -24.14 -8.20 -6.90
N ASP A 299 -24.10 -8.84 -5.73
CA ASP A 299 -23.91 -8.14 -4.47
C ASP A 299 -22.50 -7.54 -4.34
N ASN A 300 -22.39 -6.51 -3.50
CA ASN A 300 -21.11 -5.87 -3.20
C ASN A 300 -20.16 -6.78 -2.44
N LEU A 301 -18.90 -6.37 -2.38
CA LEU A 301 -17.84 -7.03 -1.60
C LEU A 301 -18.24 -7.19 -0.13
N VAL A 302 -17.87 -8.31 0.47
CA VAL A 302 -17.98 -8.53 1.92
C VAL A 302 -16.73 -7.99 2.59
N VAL A 303 -16.90 -7.04 3.52
CA VAL A 303 -15.81 -6.50 4.32
C VAL A 303 -15.65 -7.33 5.59
N ALA A 304 -14.45 -7.81 5.84
CA ALA A 304 -14.08 -8.54 7.04
C ALA A 304 -13.07 -7.76 7.87
N LYS A 305 -13.23 -7.79 9.19
CA LYS A 305 -12.28 -7.24 10.13
C LYS A 305 -11.45 -8.37 10.72
N PHE A 306 -10.15 -8.32 10.47
CA PHE A 306 -9.18 -9.28 10.98
C PHE A 306 -8.49 -8.72 12.21
N LYS A 307 -8.15 -9.59 13.14
CA LYS A 307 -7.29 -9.29 14.28
C LYS A 307 -6.06 -10.21 14.21
N PHE A 308 -4.88 -9.63 14.10
CA PHE A 308 -3.66 -10.42 14.20
C PHE A 308 -3.50 -10.95 15.63
N LYS A 309 -3.19 -12.23 15.76
CA LYS A 309 -2.89 -12.83 17.05
C LYS A 309 -1.52 -12.38 17.53
N LYS A 310 -1.34 -12.31 18.84
CA LYS A 310 -0.02 -12.09 19.41
C LYS A 310 0.88 -13.31 19.16
N MET A 311 2.19 -13.07 19.04
CA MET A 311 3.18 -14.14 18.83
C MET A 311 3.13 -15.19 19.95
N GLU A 312 2.93 -14.75 21.19
CA GLU A 312 2.75 -15.60 22.36
C GLU A 312 1.63 -16.66 22.17
N ASP A 313 0.54 -16.28 21.48
CA ASP A 313 -0.59 -17.18 21.20
C ASP A 313 -0.24 -18.27 20.15
N TYR A 314 0.82 -18.05 19.35
CA TYR A 314 1.30 -19.04 18.36
C TYR A 314 2.27 -20.04 18.97
N LEU A 315 3.18 -19.58 19.82
CA LEU A 315 4.17 -20.42 20.48
C LEU A 315 3.54 -21.44 21.45
N LEU A 316 2.43 -21.09 22.07
CA LEU A 316 1.66 -21.95 22.99
C LEU A 316 0.91 -23.11 22.28
N ARG A 317 0.77 -23.09 20.95
CA ARG A 317 0.08 -24.16 20.21
C ARG A 317 1.02 -25.20 19.59
N ASN A 318 2.29 -24.87 19.45
CA ASN A 318 3.30 -25.70 18.79
C ASN A 318 4.41 -26.18 19.76
N GLY A 319 4.29 -25.92 21.03
CA GLY A 319 5.06 -26.46 22.13
C GLY A 319 4.18 -27.45 22.93
#